data_d41fab0ed21d7e88b365f2a159064525
#
_entry.id   d41fab0ed21d7e88b365f2a159064525
#
_cell.length_a   1.000
_cell.length_b   1.000
_cell.length_c   1.000
_cell.angle_alpha   90.00
_cell.angle_beta   90.00
_cell.angle_gamma   90.00
#
_symmetry.space_group_name_H-M   'P 1'
#
loop_
_entity.id
_entity.type
_entity.pdbx_description
1 polymer ?
#
loop_
_entity_poly.entity_id
_entity_poly.type
_entity_poly.pdbx_seq_one_letter_code
_entity_poly.pdbx_strand_id
1 'polypeptide(L)'
;MAHPDDIDFFCAGTVVLMTRRGVTVDFVLATSGDKGTREPGSSGAQLAARREQEQLASARLLGAERVEFLGGRDAELFDSLELRGALVREIRRSRPDLLLTFDPTPGYRQHPDHRVVGRVALDAAWPCARDPLSFPEAGAAHETAEAWLFGSPPTAPPPDLDVDVGEVLELKIAARLEHVSQTWSPARLRARWRRTAATERFIRVDLR
;
A
#
# COMPACT_ATOMS: atom_id res chain seq x y z
N MET A 1 0.59 2.48 -1.97
CA MET A 1 -0.78 2.14 -1.54
C MET A 1 -1.74 3.25 -1.93
N ALA A 2 -3.05 2.99 -1.95
CA ALA A 2 -4.04 4.01 -2.26
C ALA A 2 -4.35 4.88 -1.04
N HIS A 3 -4.66 4.25 0.10
CA HIS A 3 -5.14 4.95 1.29
C HIS A 3 -4.38 4.53 2.55
N PRO A 4 -4.40 5.36 3.62
CA PRO A 4 -4.04 4.92 4.96
C PRO A 4 -4.90 3.72 5.39
N ASP A 5 -4.27 2.72 6.02
CA ASP A 5 -4.77 1.41 6.43
C ASP A 5 -4.67 0.25 5.40
N ASP A 6 -4.46 0.52 4.12
CA ASP A 6 -4.30 -0.54 3.11
C ASP A 6 -3.18 -1.54 3.47
N ILE A 7 -2.02 -1.02 3.90
CA ILE A 7 -0.86 -1.83 4.30
C ILE A 7 -1.25 -2.82 5.38
N ASP A 8 -2.00 -2.34 6.37
CA ASP A 8 -2.42 -3.12 7.53
C ASP A 8 -3.33 -4.27 7.12
N PHE A 9 -4.21 -4.04 6.16
CA PHE A 9 -5.10 -5.07 5.65
C PHE A 9 -4.36 -6.15 4.86
N PHE A 10 -3.43 -5.75 3.99
CA PHE A 10 -2.95 -6.63 2.93
C PHE A 10 -1.56 -7.21 3.16
N CYS A 11 -0.62 -6.46 3.77
CA CYS A 11 0.78 -6.88 3.82
C CYS A 11 1.54 -6.51 5.12
N ALA A 12 0.87 -6.03 6.17
CA ALA A 12 1.55 -5.58 7.39
C ALA A 12 2.38 -6.69 8.08
N GLY A 13 1.90 -7.92 8.09
CA GLY A 13 2.65 -9.03 8.66
C GLY A 13 3.92 -9.32 7.86
N THR A 14 3.82 -9.34 6.54
CA THR A 14 4.97 -9.46 5.63
C THR A 14 5.97 -8.33 5.85
N VAL A 15 5.50 -7.09 5.98
CA VAL A 15 6.35 -5.93 6.29
C VAL A 15 7.11 -6.16 7.61
N VAL A 16 6.43 -6.56 8.68
CA VAL A 16 7.10 -6.85 9.97
C VAL A 16 8.15 -7.94 9.84
N LEU A 17 7.86 -9.01 9.09
CA LEU A 17 8.84 -10.08 8.86
C LEU A 17 10.07 -9.60 8.09
N MET A 18 9.87 -8.68 7.13
CA MET A 18 10.96 -8.06 6.36
C MET A 18 11.80 -7.12 7.25
N THR A 19 11.16 -6.21 7.98
CA THR A 19 11.88 -5.23 8.83
C THR A 19 12.64 -5.90 9.97
N ARG A 20 12.10 -6.99 10.56
CA ARG A 20 12.83 -7.81 11.55
C ARG A 20 14.06 -8.49 10.99
N ARG A 21 14.13 -8.70 9.68
CA ARG A 21 15.31 -9.24 8.97
C ARG A 21 16.26 -8.15 8.46
N GLY A 22 16.01 -6.88 8.83
CA GLY A 22 16.85 -5.76 8.43
C GLY A 22 16.56 -5.21 7.03
N VAL A 23 15.44 -5.59 6.42
CA VAL A 23 15.00 -5.00 5.15
C VAL A 23 14.44 -3.60 5.40
N THR A 24 14.93 -2.60 4.67
CA THR A 24 14.35 -1.25 4.67
C THR A 24 13.03 -1.26 3.90
N VAL A 25 11.99 -0.71 4.50
CA VAL A 25 10.65 -0.63 3.89
C VAL A 25 10.14 0.81 3.94
N ASP A 26 9.84 1.37 2.78
CA ASP A 26 9.20 2.67 2.61
C ASP A 26 7.72 2.50 2.26
N PHE A 27 6.88 3.36 2.82
CA PHE A 27 5.46 3.45 2.47
C PHE A 27 5.21 4.67 1.61
N VAL A 28 4.54 4.46 0.47
CA VAL A 28 4.05 5.53 -0.40
C VAL A 28 2.56 5.39 -0.56
N LEU A 29 1.81 6.42 -0.15
CA LEU A 29 0.35 6.46 -0.20
C LEU A 29 -0.10 7.52 -1.21
N ALA A 30 -0.92 7.11 -2.17
CA ALA A 30 -1.39 8.01 -3.22
C ALA A 30 -2.35 9.07 -2.69
N THR A 31 -3.14 8.75 -1.65
CA THR A 31 -4.08 9.66 -0.99
C THR A 31 -3.93 9.63 0.52
N SER A 32 -4.49 10.62 1.20
CA SER A 32 -4.66 10.62 2.66
C SER A 32 -6.05 10.14 3.10
N GLY A 33 -6.88 9.63 2.19
CA GLY A 33 -8.18 9.05 2.49
C GLY A 33 -9.19 10.05 3.03
N ASP A 34 -9.26 11.23 2.43
CA ASP A 34 -10.07 12.38 2.84
C ASP A 34 -11.60 12.16 2.75
N LYS A 35 -12.04 11.04 2.15
CA LYS A 35 -13.46 10.66 2.05
C LYS A 35 -13.83 9.40 2.84
N GLY A 36 -12.94 8.89 3.67
CA GLY A 36 -13.13 7.65 4.44
C GLY A 36 -14.10 7.77 5.63
N THR A 37 -15.12 8.61 5.55
CA THR A 37 -16.17 8.74 6.58
C THR A 37 -17.57 8.89 5.96
N ARG A 38 -18.59 8.55 6.75
CA ARG A 38 -20.01 8.77 6.40
C ARG A 38 -20.68 9.76 7.34
N GLU A 39 -19.93 10.40 8.22
CA GLU A 39 -20.48 11.38 9.16
C GLU A 39 -20.84 12.68 8.43
N PRO A 40 -22.11 13.12 8.44
CA PRO A 40 -22.52 14.37 7.81
C PRO A 40 -21.76 15.57 8.40
N GLY A 41 -21.30 16.47 7.55
CA GLY A 41 -20.58 17.67 7.97
C GLY A 41 -19.10 17.46 8.30
N SER A 42 -18.57 16.25 8.11
CA SER A 42 -17.14 15.98 8.30
C SER A 42 -16.28 16.78 7.30
N SER A 43 -15.17 17.32 7.78
CA SER A 43 -14.18 17.96 6.93
C SER A 43 -13.21 16.92 6.39
N GLY A 44 -13.13 16.78 5.06
CA GLY A 44 -12.17 15.89 4.41
C GLY A 44 -10.72 16.22 4.78
N ALA A 45 -10.37 17.52 4.86
CA ALA A 45 -9.04 17.95 5.25
C ALA A 45 -8.67 17.53 6.70
N GLN A 46 -9.62 17.64 7.64
CA GLN A 46 -9.41 17.19 9.02
C GLN A 46 -9.28 15.66 9.10
N LEU A 47 -10.09 14.95 8.32
CA LEU A 47 -10.01 13.50 8.25
C LEU A 47 -8.67 13.05 7.65
N ALA A 48 -8.23 13.66 6.55
CA ALA A 48 -6.94 13.38 5.94
C ALA A 48 -5.80 13.55 6.95
N ALA A 49 -5.72 14.72 7.60
CA ALA A 49 -4.69 14.99 8.59
C ALA A 49 -4.69 13.97 9.75
N ARG A 50 -5.87 13.54 10.21
CA ARG A 50 -6.01 12.50 11.23
C ARG A 50 -5.51 11.16 10.72
N ARG A 51 -5.94 10.72 9.52
CA ARG A 51 -5.55 9.44 8.94
C ARG A 51 -4.05 9.37 8.63
N GLU A 52 -3.41 10.48 8.28
CA GLU A 52 -1.95 10.56 8.14
C GLU A 52 -1.26 10.26 9.49
N GLN A 53 -1.71 10.85 10.60
CA GLN A 53 -1.14 10.57 11.92
C GLN A 53 -1.35 9.11 12.33
N GLU A 54 -2.52 8.55 12.06
CA GLU A 54 -2.84 7.13 12.31
C GLU A 54 -1.92 6.22 11.48
N GLN A 55 -1.67 6.54 10.20
CA GLN A 55 -0.75 5.78 9.35
C GLN A 55 0.70 5.88 9.84
N LEU A 56 1.14 7.06 10.27
CA LEU A 56 2.47 7.24 10.85
C LEU A 56 2.65 6.43 12.15
N ALA A 57 1.61 6.32 12.97
CA ALA A 57 1.64 5.48 14.17
C ALA A 57 1.73 3.99 13.81
N SER A 58 0.91 3.52 12.87
CA SER A 58 0.99 2.16 12.34
C SER A 58 2.36 1.85 11.75
N ALA A 59 2.89 2.73 10.89
CA ALA A 59 4.18 2.56 10.24
C ALA A 59 5.34 2.37 11.24
N ARG A 60 5.34 3.12 12.35
CA ARG A 60 6.33 2.95 13.43
C ARG A 60 6.27 1.56 14.05
N LEU A 61 5.06 1.01 14.30
CA LEU A 61 4.88 -0.34 14.82
C LEU A 61 5.37 -1.41 13.83
N LEU A 62 5.18 -1.17 12.54
CA LEU A 62 5.61 -2.08 11.47
C LEU A 62 7.11 -1.97 11.15
N GLY A 63 7.80 -0.95 11.68
CA GLY A 63 9.23 -0.73 11.45
C GLY A 63 9.55 -0.12 10.10
N ALA A 64 8.61 0.60 9.47
CA ALA A 64 8.87 1.30 8.22
C ALA A 64 9.85 2.47 8.44
N GLU A 65 10.77 2.65 7.49
CA GLU A 65 11.78 3.72 7.52
C GLU A 65 11.15 5.07 7.20
N ARG A 66 10.23 5.11 6.23
CA ARG A 66 9.62 6.34 5.74
C ARG A 66 8.17 6.14 5.31
N VAL A 67 7.40 7.22 5.44
CA VAL A 67 6.03 7.31 4.91
C VAL A 67 5.91 8.57 4.08
N GLU A 68 5.45 8.44 2.84
CA GLU A 68 5.19 9.53 1.91
C GLU A 68 3.72 9.56 1.51
N PHE A 69 3.11 10.74 1.54
CA PHE A 69 1.75 10.97 1.06
C PHE A 69 1.80 11.83 -0.21
N LEU A 70 1.27 11.34 -1.31
CA LEU A 70 1.33 12.03 -2.60
C LEU A 70 0.24 13.11 -2.76
N GLY A 71 -0.71 13.20 -1.81
CA GLY A 71 -1.72 14.27 -1.78
C GLY A 71 -2.85 14.12 -2.79
N GLY A 72 -3.01 12.95 -3.41
CA GLY A 72 -4.16 12.64 -4.27
C GLY A 72 -5.47 12.64 -3.48
N ARG A 73 -6.60 12.81 -4.16
CA ARG A 73 -7.93 12.80 -3.55
C ARG A 73 -8.52 11.40 -3.57
N ASP A 74 -9.04 10.95 -2.42
CA ASP A 74 -9.72 9.66 -2.27
C ASP A 74 -10.89 9.52 -3.25
N ALA A 75 -11.01 8.36 -3.89
CA ALA A 75 -11.99 8.01 -4.91
C ALA A 75 -11.93 8.86 -6.20
N GLU A 76 -10.89 9.69 -6.38
CA GLU A 76 -10.71 10.53 -7.57
C GLU A 76 -9.39 10.25 -8.31
N LEU A 77 -8.66 9.20 -7.93
CA LEU A 77 -7.43 8.83 -8.63
C LEU A 77 -7.73 8.33 -10.04
N PHE A 78 -6.90 8.73 -10.98
CA PHE A 78 -6.92 8.21 -12.35
C PHE A 78 -5.48 8.03 -12.86
N ASP A 79 -5.30 7.23 -13.90
CA ASP A 79 -4.01 7.03 -14.54
C ASP A 79 -3.59 8.34 -15.23
N SER A 80 -2.70 9.08 -14.57
CA SER A 80 -2.18 10.35 -15.03
C SER A 80 -0.65 10.34 -15.04
N LEU A 81 -0.06 11.17 -15.92
CA LEU A 81 1.40 11.35 -15.95
C LEU A 81 1.94 11.95 -14.65
N GLU A 82 1.14 12.77 -13.96
CA GLU A 82 1.52 13.34 -12.66
C GLU A 82 1.66 12.26 -11.59
N LEU A 83 0.66 11.39 -11.44
CA LEU A 83 0.71 10.29 -10.48
C LEU A 83 1.82 9.31 -10.84
N ARG A 84 1.97 8.98 -12.14
CA ARG A 84 3.04 8.09 -12.60
C ARG A 84 4.42 8.70 -12.34
N GLY A 85 4.63 9.98 -12.66
CA GLY A 85 5.89 10.67 -12.40
C GLY A 85 6.22 10.79 -10.90
N ALA A 86 5.19 11.00 -10.05
CA ALA A 86 5.38 10.98 -8.60
C ALA A 86 5.85 9.59 -8.11
N LEU A 87 5.24 8.50 -8.60
CA LEU A 87 5.67 7.14 -8.26
C LEU A 87 7.05 6.80 -8.81
N VAL A 88 7.38 7.23 -10.04
CA VAL A 88 8.74 7.06 -10.60
C VAL A 88 9.79 7.74 -9.72
N ARG A 89 9.51 8.96 -9.23
CA ARG A 89 10.40 9.69 -8.31
C ARG A 89 10.62 8.92 -7.02
N GLU A 90 9.56 8.38 -6.44
CA GLU A 90 9.65 7.60 -5.21
C GLU A 90 10.41 6.28 -5.41
N ILE A 91 10.16 5.56 -6.49
CA ILE A 91 10.90 4.34 -6.84
C ILE A 91 12.39 4.64 -7.03
N ARG A 92 12.73 5.68 -7.79
CA ARG A 92 14.14 6.07 -8.01
C ARG A 92 14.84 6.56 -6.75
N ARG A 93 14.10 7.17 -5.83
CA ARG A 93 14.61 7.62 -4.54
C ARG A 93 14.86 6.45 -3.58
N SER A 94 13.90 5.56 -3.41
CA SER A 94 13.98 4.42 -2.49
C SER A 94 14.78 3.26 -3.06
N ARG A 95 14.90 3.15 -4.39
CA ARG A 95 15.63 2.09 -5.11
C ARG A 95 15.25 0.68 -4.64
N PRO A 96 13.95 0.30 -4.65
CA PRO A 96 13.50 -0.95 -4.10
C PRO A 96 13.84 -2.14 -5.01
N ASP A 97 14.26 -3.25 -4.41
CA ASP A 97 14.35 -4.55 -5.10
C ASP A 97 12.96 -5.16 -5.32
N LEU A 98 12.01 -4.85 -4.43
CA LEU A 98 10.65 -5.38 -4.41
C LEU A 98 9.62 -4.27 -4.27
N LEU A 99 8.60 -4.28 -5.12
CA LEU A 99 7.42 -3.43 -5.04
C LEU A 99 6.22 -4.23 -4.51
N LEU A 100 5.55 -3.71 -3.48
CA LEU A 100 4.28 -4.24 -2.96
C LEU A 100 3.14 -3.31 -3.38
N THR A 101 2.16 -3.80 -4.15
CA THR A 101 1.04 -2.98 -4.63
C THR A 101 -0.21 -3.81 -4.88
N PHE A 102 -1.32 -3.14 -5.20
CA PHE A 102 -2.56 -3.81 -5.57
C PHE A 102 -2.48 -4.52 -6.91
N ASP A 103 -3.22 -5.62 -7.02
CA ASP A 103 -3.52 -6.21 -8.32
C ASP A 103 -4.46 -5.29 -9.11
N PRO A 104 -4.05 -4.81 -10.31
CA PRO A 104 -4.88 -3.92 -11.12
C PRO A 104 -6.01 -4.63 -11.88
N THR A 105 -6.12 -5.96 -11.79
CA THR A 105 -7.17 -6.74 -12.48
C THR A 105 -8.55 -6.24 -12.08
N PRO A 106 -9.45 -5.93 -13.02
CA PRO A 106 -10.77 -5.42 -12.71
C PRO A 106 -11.63 -6.42 -11.93
N GLY A 107 -12.27 -5.94 -10.86
CA GLY A 107 -13.23 -6.70 -10.05
C GLY A 107 -14.45 -5.84 -9.68
N TYR A 108 -15.62 -6.49 -9.50
CA TYR A 108 -16.88 -5.76 -9.25
C TYR A 108 -16.89 -4.92 -7.97
N ARG A 109 -16.20 -5.35 -6.94
CA ARG A 109 -16.24 -4.71 -5.60
C ARG A 109 -14.86 -4.20 -5.15
N GLN A 110 -13.98 -3.96 -6.08
CA GLN A 110 -12.67 -3.39 -5.82
C GLN A 110 -12.75 -1.86 -5.84
N HIS A 111 -12.09 -1.21 -4.88
CA HIS A 111 -12.00 0.25 -4.87
C HIS A 111 -11.34 0.77 -6.17
N PRO A 112 -11.88 1.81 -6.83
CA PRO A 112 -11.28 2.31 -8.07
C PRO A 112 -9.81 2.72 -7.88
N ASP A 113 -9.49 3.39 -6.78
CA ASP A 113 -8.13 3.83 -6.50
C ASP A 113 -7.14 2.67 -6.33
N HIS A 114 -7.59 1.51 -5.79
CA HIS A 114 -6.73 0.32 -5.71
C HIS A 114 -6.30 -0.15 -7.10
N ARG A 115 -7.22 -0.19 -8.07
CA ARG A 115 -6.89 -0.56 -9.46
C ARG A 115 -5.96 0.45 -10.11
N VAL A 116 -6.25 1.74 -9.90
CA VAL A 116 -5.43 2.83 -10.45
C VAL A 116 -4.02 2.76 -9.89
N VAL A 117 -3.87 2.70 -8.56
CA VAL A 117 -2.56 2.63 -7.91
C VAL A 117 -1.81 1.37 -8.32
N GLY A 118 -2.46 0.21 -8.37
CA GLY A 118 -1.84 -1.02 -8.83
C GLY A 118 -1.30 -0.90 -10.25
N ARG A 119 -2.12 -0.39 -11.18
CA ARG A 119 -1.73 -0.17 -12.57
C ARG A 119 -0.59 0.83 -12.69
N VAL A 120 -0.76 2.01 -12.12
CA VAL A 120 0.22 3.10 -12.27
C VAL A 120 1.54 2.77 -11.58
N ALA A 121 1.51 2.02 -10.45
CA ALA A 121 2.73 1.58 -9.77
C ALA A 121 3.53 0.58 -10.60
N LEU A 122 2.87 -0.37 -11.27
CA LEU A 122 3.54 -1.28 -12.20
C LEU A 122 4.12 -0.53 -13.40
N ASP A 123 3.33 0.34 -14.04
CA ASP A 123 3.80 1.16 -15.18
C ASP A 123 4.95 2.12 -14.76
N ALA A 124 4.93 2.60 -13.52
CA ALA A 124 6.02 3.41 -12.97
C ALA A 124 7.30 2.59 -12.74
N ALA A 125 7.19 1.36 -12.22
CA ALA A 125 8.33 0.49 -12.00
C ALA A 125 8.92 0.00 -13.34
N TRP A 126 8.03 -0.42 -14.26
CA TRP A 126 8.41 -0.88 -15.59
C TRP A 126 7.44 -0.33 -16.65
N PRO A 127 7.93 0.36 -17.70
CA PRO A 127 9.34 0.62 -17.99
C PRO A 127 9.89 1.92 -17.40
N CYS A 128 9.04 2.79 -16.78
CA CYS A 128 9.37 4.20 -16.58
C CYS A 128 10.56 4.45 -15.64
N ALA A 129 10.64 3.78 -14.50
CA ALA A 129 11.71 4.05 -13.52
C ALA A 129 13.08 3.55 -14.02
N ARG A 130 13.11 2.48 -14.85
CA ARG A 130 14.36 1.93 -15.39
C ARG A 130 14.89 2.69 -16.60
N ASP A 131 14.01 3.40 -17.34
CA ASP A 131 14.38 4.15 -18.53
C ASP A 131 14.81 5.58 -18.16
N PRO A 132 16.11 5.97 -18.38
CA PRO A 132 16.58 7.30 -18.03
C PRO A 132 15.93 8.43 -18.85
N LEU A 133 15.31 8.12 -19.99
CA LEU A 133 14.61 9.10 -20.83
C LEU A 133 13.17 9.37 -20.35
N SER A 134 12.60 8.44 -19.56
CA SER A 134 11.29 8.61 -18.95
C SER A 134 11.43 9.41 -17.65
N PHE A 135 10.70 10.53 -17.50
CA PHE A 135 10.74 11.38 -16.31
C PHE A 135 12.18 11.74 -15.88
N PRO A 136 12.98 12.39 -16.73
CA PRO A 136 14.40 12.64 -16.46
C PRO A 136 14.64 13.47 -15.19
N GLU A 137 13.67 14.30 -14.80
CA GLU A 137 13.68 15.12 -13.57
C GLU A 137 13.45 14.31 -12.28
N ALA A 138 13.01 13.05 -12.39
CA ALA A 138 12.69 12.21 -11.24
C ALA A 138 13.92 11.53 -10.60
N GLY A 139 15.13 11.84 -11.04
CA GLY A 139 16.38 11.27 -10.53
C GLY A 139 16.94 10.12 -11.37
N ALA A 140 18.02 9.50 -10.89
CA ALA A 140 18.72 8.44 -11.61
C ALA A 140 17.88 7.18 -11.78
N ALA A 141 17.90 6.59 -12.97
CA ALA A 141 17.14 5.38 -13.29
C ALA A 141 17.41 4.24 -12.31
N HIS A 142 16.38 3.44 -12.06
CA HIS A 142 16.41 2.28 -11.17
C HIS A 142 15.58 1.14 -11.74
N GLU A 143 16.08 -0.08 -11.61
CA GLU A 143 15.39 -1.31 -12.00
C GLU A 143 14.92 -2.05 -10.75
N THR A 144 13.59 -2.12 -10.56
CA THR A 144 12.94 -2.97 -9.55
C THR A 144 12.84 -4.39 -10.09
N ALA A 145 13.30 -5.38 -9.34
CA ALA A 145 13.38 -6.75 -9.83
C ALA A 145 12.02 -7.46 -9.83
N GLU A 146 11.17 -7.21 -8.86
CA GLU A 146 9.95 -7.97 -8.63
C GLU A 146 8.83 -7.09 -8.06
N ALA A 147 7.58 -7.41 -8.39
CA ALA A 147 6.41 -6.88 -7.70
C ALA A 147 5.58 -8.02 -7.09
N TRP A 148 5.06 -7.81 -5.89
CA TRP A 148 4.07 -8.68 -5.25
C TRP A 148 2.74 -7.98 -5.20
N LEU A 149 1.74 -8.58 -5.83
CA LEU A 149 0.40 -8.02 -5.97
C LEU A 149 -0.55 -8.69 -4.98
N PHE A 150 -1.38 -7.89 -4.33
CA PHE A 150 -2.39 -8.33 -3.37
C PHE A 150 -3.76 -7.72 -3.68
N GLY A 151 -4.80 -8.18 -2.94
CA GLY A 151 -6.17 -7.70 -3.15
C GLY A 151 -6.78 -8.16 -4.47
N SER A 152 -6.24 -9.24 -5.03
CA SER A 152 -6.65 -9.79 -6.32
C SER A 152 -8.12 -10.22 -6.30
N PRO A 153 -8.92 -9.83 -7.31
CA PRO A 153 -10.29 -10.29 -7.46
C PRO A 153 -10.34 -11.77 -7.92
N PRO A 154 -11.46 -12.46 -7.78
CA PRO A 154 -11.60 -13.84 -8.26
C PRO A 154 -11.35 -14.04 -9.76
N THR A 155 -11.34 -12.96 -10.54
CA THR A 155 -11.03 -12.95 -11.98
C THR A 155 -9.54 -12.90 -12.30
N ALA A 156 -8.70 -12.58 -11.30
CA ALA A 156 -7.25 -12.61 -11.43
C ALA A 156 -6.71 -14.05 -11.35
N PRO A 157 -5.45 -14.30 -11.78
CA PRO A 157 -4.76 -15.53 -11.45
C PRO A 157 -4.76 -15.80 -9.95
N PRO A 158 -4.75 -17.08 -9.53
CA PRO A 158 -4.64 -17.38 -8.10
C PRO A 158 -3.28 -16.91 -7.54
N PRO A 159 -3.24 -16.50 -6.26
CA PRO A 159 -1.98 -16.21 -5.58
C PRO A 159 -1.01 -17.39 -5.69
N ASP A 160 0.26 -17.10 -5.92
CA ASP A 160 1.34 -18.08 -6.04
C ASP A 160 2.36 -17.97 -4.88
N LEU A 161 2.13 -17.05 -3.95
CA LEU A 161 2.92 -16.86 -2.74
C LEU A 161 2.00 -16.67 -1.52
N ASP A 162 2.11 -17.59 -0.57
CA ASP A 162 1.49 -17.48 0.75
C ASP A 162 2.59 -17.18 1.80
N VAL A 163 2.41 -16.11 2.57
CA VAL A 163 3.30 -15.73 3.67
C VAL A 163 2.57 -15.99 4.99
N ASP A 164 3.09 -16.90 5.79
CA ASP A 164 2.62 -17.13 7.16
C ASP A 164 3.10 -15.98 8.06
N VAL A 165 2.16 -15.22 8.58
CA VAL A 165 2.41 -14.09 9.49
C VAL A 165 1.90 -14.35 10.90
N GLY A 166 1.66 -15.62 11.24
CA GLY A 166 1.11 -16.03 12.54
C GLY A 166 1.94 -15.54 13.71
N GLU A 167 3.27 -15.60 13.62
CA GLU A 167 4.19 -15.14 14.68
C GLU A 167 4.18 -13.62 14.91
N VAL A 168 3.71 -12.83 13.95
CA VAL A 168 3.63 -11.36 14.02
C VAL A 168 2.18 -10.85 13.99
N LEU A 169 1.20 -11.75 14.07
CA LEU A 169 -0.20 -11.43 13.93
C LEU A 169 -0.69 -10.38 14.95
N GLU A 170 -0.25 -10.46 16.19
CA GLU A 170 -0.65 -9.48 17.22
C GLU A 170 -0.08 -8.08 16.92
N LEU A 171 1.11 -7.99 16.32
CA LEU A 171 1.67 -6.71 15.89
C LEU A 171 0.94 -6.15 14.67
N LYS A 172 0.58 -6.99 13.70
CA LYS A 172 -0.30 -6.63 12.58
C LYS A 172 -1.64 -6.09 13.09
N ILE A 173 -2.25 -6.76 14.08
CA ILE A 173 -3.50 -6.30 14.71
C ILE A 173 -3.29 -4.96 15.43
N ALA A 174 -2.19 -4.80 16.16
CA ALA A 174 -1.89 -3.56 16.87
C ALA A 174 -1.75 -2.39 15.89
N ALA A 175 -0.98 -2.56 14.81
CA ALA A 175 -0.80 -1.56 13.77
C ALA A 175 -2.15 -1.14 13.14
N ARG A 176 -3.00 -2.12 12.78
CA ARG A 176 -4.34 -1.83 12.24
C ARG A 176 -5.23 -1.05 13.22
N LEU A 177 -5.05 -1.23 14.52
CA LEU A 177 -5.83 -0.54 15.55
C LEU A 177 -5.40 0.92 15.75
N GLU A 178 -4.23 1.34 15.25
CA GLU A 178 -3.84 2.75 15.21
C GLU A 178 -4.76 3.57 14.29
N HIS A 179 -5.39 2.94 13.30
CA HIS A 179 -6.38 3.56 12.43
C HIS A 179 -7.75 3.69 13.12
N VAL A 180 -7.79 4.48 14.18
CA VAL A 180 -8.97 4.65 15.04
C VAL A 180 -10.17 5.20 14.27
N SER A 181 -9.93 6.14 13.34
CA SER A 181 -10.98 6.71 12.48
C SER A 181 -11.66 5.67 11.58
N GLN A 182 -10.98 4.53 11.32
CA GLN A 182 -11.44 3.46 10.45
C GLN A 182 -11.81 2.18 11.21
N THR A 183 -11.80 2.21 12.55
CA THR A 183 -12.00 1.02 13.39
C THR A 183 -13.23 1.17 14.28
N TRP A 184 -14.36 0.63 13.83
CA TRP A 184 -15.65 0.72 14.54
C TRP A 184 -15.75 -0.16 15.78
N SER A 185 -15.02 -1.29 15.82
CA SER A 185 -15.02 -2.22 16.94
C SER A 185 -13.70 -2.96 17.08
N PRO A 186 -12.77 -2.46 17.90
CA PRO A 186 -11.47 -3.10 18.15
C PRO A 186 -11.58 -4.57 18.58
N ALA A 187 -12.53 -4.90 19.45
CA ALA A 187 -12.73 -6.25 19.93
C ALA A 187 -13.16 -7.22 18.81
N ARG A 188 -14.08 -6.80 17.93
CA ARG A 188 -14.52 -7.63 16.79
C ARG A 188 -13.41 -7.80 15.77
N LEU A 189 -12.61 -6.74 15.50
CA LEU A 189 -11.47 -6.80 14.61
C LEU A 189 -10.45 -7.83 15.11
N ARG A 190 -10.02 -7.74 16.39
CA ARG A 190 -9.11 -8.70 17.01
C ARG A 190 -9.63 -10.13 16.90
N ALA A 191 -10.89 -10.37 17.29
CA ALA A 191 -11.50 -11.70 17.25
C ALA A 191 -11.57 -12.27 15.82
N ARG A 192 -11.85 -11.44 14.82
CA ARG A 192 -11.89 -11.84 13.41
C ARG A 192 -10.48 -12.16 12.91
N TRP A 193 -9.53 -11.24 13.08
CA TRP A 193 -8.20 -11.36 12.51
C TRP A 193 -7.37 -12.50 13.09
N ARG A 194 -7.52 -12.81 14.37
CA ARG A 194 -6.93 -14.01 14.97
C ARG A 194 -7.35 -15.32 14.28
N ARG A 195 -8.49 -15.32 13.58
CA ARG A 195 -8.96 -16.50 12.84
C ARG A 195 -8.63 -16.45 11.35
N THR A 196 -8.41 -15.27 10.75
CA THR A 196 -8.43 -15.12 9.29
C THR A 196 -7.23 -14.38 8.71
N ALA A 197 -6.38 -13.76 9.51
CA ALA A 197 -5.33 -12.87 9.02
C ALA A 197 -3.90 -13.39 9.27
N ALA A 198 -3.75 -14.68 9.56
CA ALA A 198 -2.44 -15.30 9.78
C ALA A 198 -1.68 -15.63 8.48
N THR A 199 -2.32 -15.47 7.33
CA THR A 199 -1.68 -15.67 6.02
C THR A 199 -1.94 -14.46 5.14
N GLU A 200 -0.89 -13.94 4.53
CA GLU A 200 -0.97 -12.90 3.50
C GLU A 200 -0.62 -13.53 2.15
N ARG A 201 -1.35 -13.11 1.10
CA ARG A 201 -1.30 -13.78 -0.20
C ARG A 201 -0.95 -12.81 -1.30
N PHE A 202 -0.05 -13.24 -2.20
CA PHE A 202 0.47 -12.41 -3.27
C PHE A 202 0.52 -13.18 -4.60
N ILE A 203 0.43 -12.42 -5.69
CA ILE A 203 0.85 -12.85 -7.02
C ILE A 203 2.20 -12.21 -7.29
N ARG A 204 3.20 -12.99 -7.64
CA ARG A 204 4.53 -12.47 -7.98
C ARG A 204 4.62 -12.13 -9.45
N VAL A 205 5.25 -11.00 -9.75
CA VAL A 205 5.49 -10.51 -11.10
C VAL A 205 6.98 -10.20 -11.26
N ASP A 206 7.66 -10.86 -12.20
CA ASP A 206 9.03 -10.51 -12.58
C ASP A 206 9.00 -9.21 -13.42
N LEU A 207 9.79 -8.21 -13.03
CA LEU A 207 9.89 -6.90 -13.69
C LEU A 207 11.23 -6.71 -14.44
N ARG A 208 12.07 -7.74 -14.46
CA ARG A 208 13.37 -7.71 -15.16
C ARG A 208 13.25 -7.92 -16.65
#